data_13e5a5d179c38fe20b189c09d790c169
#
_entry.id   13e5a5d179c38fe20b189c09d790c169
#
_cell.length_a   1.000
_cell.length_b   1.000
_cell.length_c   1.000
_cell.angle_alpha   90.00
_cell.angle_beta   90.00
_cell.angle_gamma   90.00
#
_symmetry.space_group_name_H-M   'P 1'
#
loop_
_entity.id
_entity.type
_entity.pdbx_description
1 polymer ?
#
loop_
_entity_poly.entity_id
_entity_poly.type
_entity_poly.pdbx_seq_one_letter_code
_entity_poly.pdbx_strand_id
1 'polypeptide(L)'
;MVRKNRSRYGGYFVHLGIVLMFIGFTGQAFNLKKEFGLGINDREHLGNINFELKQLREEERPNHFAWISELLVTGNDGNSITTLRPEKRIYFHRDPNPDRRQPHSELDIHTTLKRDIYSVFSSIDTDNGIAFFQIMINPLVQFVWYGGYILVLGTLIALWPSKREKLLM
;
A
#
# COMPACT_ATOMS: atom_id res chain seq x y z
N MET A 1 37.41 -11.85 10.68
CA MET A 1 36.60 -12.22 11.87
C MET A 1 35.19 -12.75 11.50
N VAL A 2 34.43 -12.08 10.67
CA VAL A 2 33.05 -12.49 10.28
C VAL A 2 32.98 -13.89 9.64
N ARG A 3 33.94 -14.27 8.79
CA ARG A 3 33.98 -15.57 8.09
C ARG A 3 34.05 -16.81 8.99
N LYS A 4 34.56 -16.71 10.23
CA LYS A 4 34.73 -17.83 11.15
C LYS A 4 33.48 -18.08 12.02
N ASN A 5 32.64 -17.04 12.23
CA ASN A 5 31.46 -17.09 13.08
C ASN A 5 30.15 -16.69 12.34
N ARG A 6 30.01 -17.08 11.09
CA ARG A 6 28.91 -16.69 10.20
C ARG A 6 27.54 -17.07 10.75
N SER A 7 27.40 -18.30 11.24
CA SER A 7 26.16 -18.78 11.84
C SER A 7 25.72 -17.89 13.00
N ARG A 8 26.67 -17.42 13.83
CA ARG A 8 26.40 -16.51 14.95
C ARG A 8 25.93 -15.14 14.47
N TYR A 9 26.63 -14.54 13.49
CA TYR A 9 26.25 -13.23 12.95
C TYR A 9 24.95 -13.31 12.15
N GLY A 10 24.77 -14.37 11.35
CA GLY A 10 23.52 -14.61 10.64
C GLY A 10 22.35 -14.74 11.62
N GLY A 11 22.53 -15.43 12.74
CA GLY A 11 21.52 -15.51 13.80
C GLY A 11 21.15 -14.13 14.38
N TYR A 12 22.13 -13.24 14.60
CA TYR A 12 21.81 -11.87 15.07
C TYR A 12 20.99 -11.08 14.07
N PHE A 13 21.30 -11.18 12.76
CA PHE A 13 20.49 -10.55 11.72
C PHE A 13 19.07 -11.13 11.67
N VAL A 14 18.90 -12.45 11.79
CA VAL A 14 17.58 -13.09 11.86
C VAL A 14 16.76 -12.52 13.02
N HIS A 15 17.34 -12.45 14.22
CA HIS A 15 16.63 -11.91 15.38
C HIS A 15 16.29 -10.42 15.21
N LEU A 16 17.20 -9.62 14.63
CA LEU A 16 16.93 -8.22 14.32
C LEU A 16 15.77 -8.08 13.33
N GLY A 17 15.73 -8.92 12.30
CA GLY A 17 14.63 -8.98 11.34
C GLY A 17 13.30 -9.27 12.01
N ILE A 18 13.27 -10.27 12.91
CA ILE A 18 12.06 -10.62 13.67
C ILE A 18 11.60 -9.45 14.54
N VAL A 19 12.51 -8.78 15.26
CA VAL A 19 12.16 -7.61 16.09
C VAL A 19 11.53 -6.50 15.25
N LEU A 20 12.11 -6.20 14.09
CA LEU A 20 11.54 -5.19 13.17
C LEU A 20 10.16 -5.59 12.68
N MET A 21 9.94 -6.86 12.34
CA MET A 21 8.61 -7.34 11.94
C MET A 21 7.59 -7.16 13.07
N PHE A 22 7.95 -7.46 14.31
CA PHE A 22 7.06 -7.22 15.47
C PHE A 22 6.73 -5.74 15.64
N ILE A 23 7.70 -4.83 15.47
CA ILE A 23 7.44 -3.39 15.47
C ILE A 23 6.43 -3.04 14.37
N GLY A 24 6.58 -3.59 13.16
CA GLY A 24 5.64 -3.39 12.06
C GLY A 24 4.22 -3.88 12.39
N PHE A 25 4.10 -5.07 13.00
CA PHE A 25 2.80 -5.61 13.40
C PHE A 25 2.11 -4.78 14.49
N THR A 26 2.86 -4.19 15.42
CA THR A 26 2.26 -3.29 16.43
C THR A 26 1.63 -2.05 15.80
N GLY A 27 2.11 -1.64 14.61
CA GLY A 27 1.51 -0.55 13.83
C GLY A 27 0.03 -0.77 13.51
N GLN A 28 -0.41 -2.02 13.41
CA GLN A 28 -1.80 -2.37 13.10
C GLN A 28 -2.80 -1.81 14.13
N ALA A 29 -2.39 -1.67 15.38
CA ALA A 29 -3.22 -1.08 16.44
C ALA A 29 -3.52 0.42 16.21
N PHE A 30 -2.76 1.08 15.34
CA PHE A 30 -2.88 2.50 15.02
C PHE A 30 -3.41 2.75 13.60
N ASN A 31 -3.91 1.71 12.93
CA ASN A 31 -4.52 1.84 11.62
C ASN A 31 -5.74 2.73 11.68
N LEU A 32 -5.82 3.68 10.75
CA LEU A 32 -7.00 4.51 10.56
C LEU A 32 -7.70 4.08 9.28
N LYS A 33 -9.03 3.99 9.35
CA LYS A 33 -9.87 3.67 8.20
C LYS A 33 -11.12 4.53 8.23
N LYS A 34 -11.45 5.16 7.10
CA LYS A 34 -12.67 5.94 6.93
C LYS A 34 -13.17 5.81 5.49
N GLU A 35 -14.47 5.83 5.34
CA GLU A 35 -15.14 5.97 4.05
C GLU A 35 -15.88 7.30 4.02
N PHE A 36 -15.76 8.03 2.90
CA PHE A 36 -16.42 9.33 2.70
C PHE A 36 -16.69 9.57 1.22
N GLY A 37 -17.73 10.37 0.96
CA GLY A 37 -18.06 10.88 -0.37
C GLY A 37 -17.49 12.28 -0.57
N LEU A 38 -16.94 12.53 -1.77
CA LEU A 38 -16.41 13.82 -2.18
C LEU A 38 -16.97 14.22 -3.55
N GLY A 39 -17.49 15.44 -3.63
CA GLY A 39 -17.65 16.16 -4.89
C GLY A 39 -16.33 16.81 -5.30
N ILE A 40 -16.27 17.38 -6.50
CA ILE A 40 -15.07 18.09 -6.99
C ILE A 40 -14.80 19.31 -6.10
N ASN A 41 -13.56 19.43 -5.63
CA ASN A 41 -13.03 20.41 -4.65
C ASN A 41 -13.51 20.21 -3.20
N ASP A 42 -14.30 19.18 -2.91
CA ASP A 42 -14.61 18.85 -1.53
C ASP A 42 -13.39 18.29 -0.81
N ARG A 43 -13.37 18.46 0.51
CA ARG A 43 -12.28 18.06 1.38
C ARG A 43 -12.79 17.26 2.56
N GLU A 44 -12.07 16.19 2.87
CA GLU A 44 -12.27 15.38 4.06
C GLU A 44 -10.92 15.09 4.72
N HIS A 45 -10.96 14.75 6.01
CA HIS A 45 -9.74 14.45 6.76
C HIS A 45 -9.80 13.09 7.44
N LEU A 46 -8.62 12.49 7.60
CA LEU A 46 -8.41 11.28 8.38
C LEU A 46 -7.09 11.41 9.17
N GLY A 47 -7.20 11.50 10.48
CA GLY A 47 -6.05 11.82 11.34
C GLY A 47 -5.44 13.18 10.99
N ASN A 48 -4.15 13.19 10.67
CA ASN A 48 -3.40 14.40 10.33
C ASN A 48 -3.24 14.60 8.81
N ILE A 49 -4.14 14.04 8.01
CA ILE A 49 -4.08 14.10 6.56
C ILE A 49 -5.41 14.58 6.02
N ASN A 50 -5.34 15.51 5.06
CA ASN A 50 -6.49 16.00 4.32
C ASN A 50 -6.48 15.41 2.91
N PHE A 51 -7.66 15.10 2.41
CA PHE A 51 -7.93 14.57 1.08
C PHE A 51 -8.88 15.51 0.35
N GLU A 52 -8.50 15.94 -0.83
CA GLU A 52 -9.30 16.83 -1.67
C GLU A 52 -9.46 16.21 -3.05
N LEU A 53 -10.70 16.05 -3.52
CA LEU A 53 -10.96 15.56 -4.88
C LEU A 53 -10.75 16.70 -5.88
N LYS A 54 -9.65 16.66 -6.63
CA LYS A 54 -9.32 17.68 -7.64
C LYS A 54 -9.97 17.41 -8.98
N GLN A 55 -10.03 16.15 -9.37
CA GLN A 55 -10.57 15.77 -10.67
C GLN A 55 -11.26 14.42 -10.59
N LEU A 56 -12.35 14.31 -11.31
CA LEU A 56 -13.04 13.06 -11.60
C LEU A 56 -13.30 13.04 -13.11
N ARG A 57 -12.78 12.03 -13.80
CA ARG A 57 -12.93 11.92 -15.26
C ARG A 57 -13.33 10.51 -15.65
N GLU A 58 -14.00 10.41 -16.77
CA GLU A 58 -14.35 9.16 -17.42
C GLU A 58 -13.41 8.91 -18.59
N GLU A 59 -13.00 7.67 -18.74
CA GLU A 59 -12.11 7.27 -19.83
C GLU A 59 -12.53 5.89 -20.34
N GLU A 60 -12.80 5.81 -21.64
CA GLU A 60 -13.06 4.55 -22.31
C GLU A 60 -11.77 4.04 -22.94
N ARG A 61 -11.39 2.83 -22.58
CA ARG A 61 -10.22 2.11 -23.06
C ARG A 61 -10.65 0.86 -23.83
N PRO A 62 -9.79 0.26 -24.67
CA PRO A 62 -10.19 -0.87 -25.55
C PRO A 62 -10.81 -2.07 -24.82
N ASN A 63 -10.52 -2.26 -23.54
CA ASN A 63 -10.94 -3.42 -22.75
C ASN A 63 -11.82 -3.09 -21.53
N HIS A 64 -11.93 -1.82 -21.15
CA HIS A 64 -12.74 -1.38 -20.02
C HIS A 64 -13.10 0.09 -20.09
N PHE A 65 -14.17 0.45 -19.39
CA PHE A 65 -14.51 1.82 -19.03
C PHE A 65 -14.00 2.10 -17.61
N ALA A 66 -13.47 3.30 -17.35
CA ALA A 66 -12.94 3.69 -16.07
C ALA A 66 -13.41 5.08 -15.62
N TRP A 67 -13.77 5.20 -14.34
CA TRP A 67 -13.76 6.47 -13.62
C TRP A 67 -12.42 6.63 -12.94
N ILE A 68 -11.72 7.71 -13.25
CA ILE A 68 -10.40 8.02 -12.71
C ILE A 68 -10.52 9.26 -11.85
N SER A 69 -10.11 9.15 -10.61
CA SER A 69 -10.10 10.28 -9.67
C SER A 69 -8.68 10.77 -9.40
N GLU A 70 -8.54 12.06 -9.08
CA GLU A 70 -7.31 12.63 -8.58
C GLU A 70 -7.55 13.22 -7.18
N LEU A 71 -7.05 12.53 -6.16
CA LEU A 71 -7.12 12.94 -4.77
C LEU A 71 -5.80 13.61 -4.36
N LEU A 72 -5.83 14.91 -4.15
CA LEU A 72 -4.70 15.63 -3.55
C LEU A 72 -4.65 15.31 -2.06
N VAL A 73 -3.50 14.83 -1.61
CA VAL A 73 -3.24 14.48 -0.21
C VAL A 73 -2.30 15.50 0.40
N THR A 74 -2.75 16.16 1.46
CA THR A 74 -1.96 17.20 2.15
C THR A 74 -1.86 16.93 3.65
N GLY A 75 -0.78 17.37 4.26
CA GLY A 75 -0.62 17.35 5.72
C GLY A 75 -1.43 18.49 6.39
N ASN A 76 -1.51 18.45 7.72
CA ASN A 76 -2.11 19.55 8.49
C ASN A 76 -1.35 20.89 8.37
N ASP A 77 -0.08 20.83 7.97
CA ASP A 77 0.77 21.98 7.66
C ASP A 77 0.46 22.60 6.29
N GLY A 78 -0.50 22.02 5.54
CA GLY A 78 -0.86 22.45 4.19
C GLY A 78 0.10 21.98 3.09
N ASN A 79 1.20 21.30 3.45
CA ASN A 79 2.15 20.80 2.47
C ASN A 79 1.56 19.59 1.72
N SER A 80 1.74 19.59 0.40
CA SER A 80 1.35 18.44 -0.45
C SER A 80 2.24 17.24 -0.15
N ILE A 81 1.61 16.10 0.13
CA ILE A 81 2.29 14.82 0.35
C ILE A 81 2.36 14.06 -0.97
N THR A 82 1.23 13.90 -1.65
CA THR A 82 1.11 13.16 -2.89
C THR A 82 -0.24 13.44 -3.58
N THR A 83 -0.40 12.94 -4.80
CA THR A 83 -1.70 12.81 -5.47
C THR A 83 -1.98 11.34 -5.72
N LEU A 84 -3.08 10.83 -5.16
CA LEU A 84 -3.55 9.46 -5.37
C LEU A 84 -4.55 9.43 -6.52
N ARG A 85 -4.49 8.35 -7.33
CA ARG A 85 -5.34 8.16 -8.52
C ARG A 85 -6.04 6.80 -8.51
N PRO A 86 -6.90 6.53 -7.53
CA PRO A 86 -7.68 5.30 -7.56
C PRO A 86 -8.69 5.34 -8.70
N GLU A 87 -8.97 4.18 -9.29
CA GLU A 87 -9.88 4.03 -10.41
C GLU A 87 -11.00 3.05 -10.10
N LYS A 88 -12.16 3.25 -10.74
CA LYS A 88 -13.25 2.28 -10.79
C LYS A 88 -13.41 1.82 -12.22
N ARG A 89 -13.23 0.52 -12.49
CA ARG A 89 -13.21 -0.04 -13.85
C ARG A 89 -14.35 -1.02 -14.07
N ILE A 90 -14.94 -1.00 -15.29
CA ILE A 90 -15.90 -1.98 -15.78
C ILE A 90 -15.30 -2.64 -17.02
N TYR A 91 -14.94 -3.93 -16.92
CA TYR A 91 -14.30 -4.68 -18.00
C TYR A 91 -15.35 -5.23 -18.98
N PHE A 92 -15.16 -4.99 -20.30
CA PHE A 92 -16.12 -5.36 -21.35
C PHE A 92 -16.17 -6.88 -21.60
N HIS A 93 -15.05 -7.58 -21.45
CA HIS A 93 -14.93 -8.99 -21.83
C HIS A 93 -15.24 -9.97 -20.70
N ARG A 94 -15.57 -9.50 -19.52
CA ARG A 94 -15.78 -10.37 -18.36
C ARG A 94 -17.17 -11.00 -18.31
N ASP A 95 -18.17 -10.33 -18.89
CA ASP A 95 -19.51 -10.86 -19.11
C ASP A 95 -20.05 -10.32 -20.44
N PRO A 96 -20.58 -11.18 -21.34
CA PRO A 96 -21.23 -10.75 -22.58
C PRO A 96 -22.43 -9.82 -22.34
N ASN A 97 -23.14 -10.01 -21.20
CA ASN A 97 -24.26 -9.14 -20.84
C ASN A 97 -23.76 -7.89 -20.10
N PRO A 98 -23.93 -6.67 -20.66
CA PRO A 98 -23.51 -5.41 -20.04
C PRO A 98 -24.06 -5.20 -18.63
N ASP A 99 -25.30 -5.62 -18.36
CA ASP A 99 -26.00 -5.41 -17.08
C ASP A 99 -25.43 -6.26 -15.94
N ARG A 100 -24.63 -7.28 -16.27
CA ARG A 100 -24.00 -8.17 -15.30
C ARG A 100 -22.53 -7.83 -15.01
N ARG A 101 -21.97 -6.84 -15.71
CA ARG A 101 -20.58 -6.43 -15.54
C ARG A 101 -20.42 -5.73 -14.20
N GLN A 102 -19.64 -6.33 -13.31
CA GLN A 102 -19.38 -5.75 -12.00
C GLN A 102 -18.22 -4.75 -12.07
N PRO A 103 -18.37 -3.58 -11.45
CA PRO A 103 -17.27 -2.63 -11.31
C PRO A 103 -16.17 -3.16 -10.39
N HIS A 104 -14.92 -3.00 -10.81
CA HIS A 104 -13.71 -3.33 -10.04
C HIS A 104 -13.03 -2.07 -9.58
N SER A 105 -12.65 -2.04 -8.31
CA SER A 105 -11.85 -0.95 -7.75
C SER A 105 -10.38 -1.23 -7.92
N GLU A 106 -9.67 -0.30 -8.56
CA GLU A 106 -8.21 -0.28 -8.59
C GLU A 106 -7.76 0.74 -7.54
N LEU A 107 -7.00 0.24 -6.59
CA LEU A 107 -6.50 1.06 -5.49
C LEU A 107 -5.20 1.76 -5.89
N ASP A 108 -4.93 2.90 -5.26
CA ASP A 108 -3.62 3.56 -5.32
C ASP A 108 -3.02 3.67 -3.92
N ILE A 109 -1.69 3.52 -3.83
CA ILE A 109 -0.96 3.43 -2.57
C ILE A 109 0.20 4.41 -2.58
N HIS A 110 0.24 5.28 -1.59
CA HIS A 110 1.43 6.07 -1.31
C HIS A 110 2.19 5.48 -0.13
N THR A 111 3.37 4.95 -0.41
CA THR A 111 4.23 4.27 0.56
C THR A 111 5.33 5.17 1.07
N THR A 112 5.49 5.27 2.38
CA THR A 112 6.61 5.94 3.06
C THR A 112 7.14 5.07 4.21
N LEU A 113 8.34 5.40 4.72
CA LEU A 113 8.89 4.72 5.91
C LEU A 113 7.98 4.79 7.14
N LYS A 114 7.19 5.86 7.26
CA LYS A 114 6.35 6.10 8.44
C LYS A 114 4.98 5.45 8.32
N ARG A 115 4.42 5.40 7.11
CA ARG A 115 3.06 4.93 6.87
C ARG A 115 2.80 4.68 5.39
N ASP A 116 1.84 3.83 5.11
CA ASP A 116 1.23 3.67 3.80
C ASP A 116 -0.17 4.29 3.82
N ILE A 117 -0.53 4.98 2.75
CA ILE A 117 -1.85 5.56 2.52
C ILE A 117 -2.47 4.82 1.34
N TYR A 118 -3.53 4.07 1.59
CA TYR A 118 -4.32 3.37 0.58
C TYR A 118 -5.55 4.19 0.26
N SER A 119 -5.84 4.33 -1.02
CA SER A 119 -7.09 4.91 -1.51
C SER A 119 -7.77 3.92 -2.44
N VAL A 120 -9.01 3.58 -2.12
CA VAL A 120 -9.87 2.69 -2.91
C VAL A 120 -11.08 3.49 -3.36
N PHE A 121 -11.34 3.50 -4.66
CA PHE A 121 -12.56 4.08 -5.23
C PHE A 121 -13.72 3.09 -5.02
N SER A 122 -14.55 3.30 -4.00
CA SER A 122 -15.61 2.36 -3.59
C SER A 122 -16.80 2.39 -4.54
N SER A 123 -17.38 3.56 -4.78
CA SER A 123 -18.56 3.76 -5.65
C SER A 123 -18.64 5.20 -6.15
N ILE A 124 -19.55 5.42 -7.09
CA ILE A 124 -19.87 6.75 -7.61
C ILE A 124 -21.38 6.92 -7.68
N ASP A 125 -21.84 8.06 -7.21
CA ASP A 125 -23.19 8.57 -7.47
C ASP A 125 -23.08 9.57 -8.63
N THR A 126 -23.42 9.10 -9.82
CA THR A 126 -23.34 9.89 -11.06
C THR A 126 -24.36 11.01 -11.11
N ASP A 127 -25.51 10.86 -10.41
CA ASP A 127 -26.58 11.84 -10.43
C ASP A 127 -26.19 13.09 -9.63
N ASN A 128 -25.48 12.89 -8.52
CA ASN A 128 -25.02 13.97 -7.65
C ASN A 128 -23.53 14.35 -7.88
N GLY A 129 -22.80 13.60 -8.70
CA GLY A 129 -21.38 13.83 -8.96
C GLY A 129 -20.48 13.54 -7.74
N ILE A 130 -20.92 12.65 -6.85
CA ILE A 130 -20.20 12.29 -5.61
C ILE A 130 -19.48 10.97 -5.80
N ALA A 131 -18.16 10.97 -5.61
CA ALA A 131 -17.34 9.78 -5.60
C ALA A 131 -17.02 9.34 -4.16
N PHE A 132 -17.23 8.07 -3.85
CA PHE A 132 -16.97 7.50 -2.52
C PHE A 132 -15.62 6.81 -2.49
N PHE A 133 -14.84 7.15 -1.47
CA PHE A 133 -13.50 6.63 -1.28
C PHE A 133 -13.39 5.95 0.08
N GLN A 134 -12.75 4.79 0.09
CA GLN A 134 -12.28 4.17 1.32
C GLN A 134 -10.79 4.45 1.47
N ILE A 135 -10.43 5.20 2.49
CA ILE A 135 -9.05 5.54 2.81
C ILE A 135 -8.59 4.73 4.01
N MET A 136 -7.38 4.19 3.91
CA MET A 136 -6.72 3.49 5.02
C MET A 136 -5.31 4.04 5.19
N ILE A 137 -4.93 4.35 6.42
CA ILE A 137 -3.59 4.79 6.80
C ILE A 137 -3.01 3.73 7.71
N ASN A 138 -1.95 3.06 7.25
CA ASN A 138 -1.30 1.98 7.98
C ASN A 138 0.11 2.42 8.40
N PRO A 139 0.32 2.81 9.65
CA PRO A 139 1.64 3.19 10.14
C PRO A 139 2.54 1.96 10.32
N LEU A 140 3.86 2.18 10.20
CA LEU A 140 4.91 1.21 10.48
C LEU A 140 4.90 -0.07 9.62
N VAL A 141 3.99 -0.24 8.68
CA VAL A 141 3.88 -1.48 7.87
C VAL A 141 5.18 -1.78 7.11
N GLN A 142 5.95 -0.76 6.75
CA GLN A 142 7.25 -0.91 6.06
C GLN A 142 8.28 -1.67 6.91
N PHE A 143 8.18 -1.63 8.24
CA PHE A 143 9.07 -2.41 9.12
C PHE A 143 8.88 -3.92 8.97
N VAL A 144 7.69 -4.39 8.58
CA VAL A 144 7.45 -5.80 8.26
C VAL A 144 8.29 -6.22 7.06
N TRP A 145 8.30 -5.42 5.99
CA TRP A 145 9.06 -5.70 4.78
C TRP A 145 10.58 -5.64 5.03
N TYR A 146 11.07 -4.58 5.67
CA TYR A 146 12.48 -4.47 6.02
C TYR A 146 12.94 -5.58 6.96
N GLY A 147 12.12 -5.92 7.96
CA GLY A 147 12.37 -7.04 8.85
C GLY A 147 12.47 -8.37 8.09
N GLY A 148 11.57 -8.61 7.14
CA GLY A 148 11.58 -9.78 6.27
C GLY A 148 12.85 -9.86 5.40
N TYR A 149 13.26 -8.77 4.77
CA TYR A 149 14.50 -8.74 4.00
C TYR A 149 15.73 -9.02 4.85
N ILE A 150 15.83 -8.41 6.04
CA ILE A 150 16.94 -8.64 6.99
C ILE A 150 16.95 -10.08 7.46
N LEU A 151 15.78 -10.68 7.74
CA LEU A 151 15.64 -12.08 8.14
C LEU A 151 16.17 -13.01 7.05
N VAL A 152 15.77 -12.81 5.80
CA VAL A 152 16.23 -13.60 4.65
C VAL A 152 17.74 -13.48 4.50
N LEU A 153 18.29 -12.26 4.53
CA LEU A 153 19.73 -12.03 4.44
C LEU A 153 20.48 -12.70 5.58
N GLY A 154 19.99 -12.61 6.82
CA GLY A 154 20.56 -13.27 7.99
C GLY A 154 20.60 -14.78 7.83
N THR A 155 19.52 -15.36 7.31
CA THR A 155 19.39 -16.79 7.03
C THR A 155 20.41 -17.24 5.98
N LEU A 156 20.53 -16.50 4.87
CA LEU A 156 21.52 -16.78 3.83
C LEU A 156 22.96 -16.72 4.36
N ILE A 157 23.27 -15.75 5.23
CA ILE A 157 24.58 -15.65 5.88
C ILE A 157 24.83 -16.83 6.82
N ALA A 158 23.82 -17.24 7.60
CA ALA A 158 23.92 -18.34 8.54
C ALA A 158 24.15 -19.70 7.85
N LEU A 159 23.42 -19.93 6.76
CA LEU A 159 23.46 -21.19 5.98
C LEU A 159 24.58 -21.24 4.95
N TRP A 160 25.31 -20.15 4.72
CA TRP A 160 26.36 -20.15 3.70
C TRP A 160 27.44 -21.23 4.00
N PRO A 161 27.74 -22.16 3.07
CA PRO A 161 28.61 -23.30 3.36
C PRO A 161 30.03 -22.87 3.73
N SER A 162 30.63 -23.53 4.71
CA SER A 162 32.00 -23.30 5.11
C SER A 162 32.98 -23.98 4.14
N LYS A 163 34.22 -23.47 4.07
CA LYS A 163 35.24 -24.14 3.25
C LYS A 163 35.52 -25.58 3.70
N ARG A 164 35.28 -25.92 4.97
CA ARG A 164 35.46 -27.28 5.48
C ARG A 164 34.35 -28.24 5.00
N GLU A 165 33.13 -27.76 4.89
CA GLU A 165 32.01 -28.57 4.38
C GLU A 165 32.12 -28.84 2.88
N LYS A 166 32.73 -27.91 2.10
CA LYS A 166 33.01 -28.08 0.68
C LYS A 166 34.10 -29.12 0.36
N LEU A 167 34.88 -29.53 1.34
CA LEU A 167 35.92 -30.56 1.17
C LEU A 167 35.42 -31.95 1.56
N LEU A 168 34.21 -32.07 2.11
CA LEU A 168 33.57 -33.32 2.52
C LEU A 168 32.43 -33.74 1.59
N MET A 169 32.10 -32.94 0.58
CA MET A 169 31.22 -33.22 -0.55
C MET A 169 32.04 -33.44 -1.83
#